data_b7caf0f3c95ae947a39167912ec6e5fa
#
_entry.id   b7caf0f3c95ae947a39167912ec6e5fa
#
_cell.length_a   1.000
_cell.length_b   1.000
_cell.length_c   1.000
_cell.angle_alpha   90.00
_cell.angle_beta   90.00
_cell.angle_gamma   90.00
#
_symmetry.space_group_name_H-M   'P 1'
#
loop_
_entity.id
_entity.type
_entity.pdbx_description
1 polymer ?
#
loop_
_entity_poly.entity_id
_entity_poly.type
_entity_poly.pdbx_seq_one_letter_code
_entity_poly.pdbx_strand_id
1 'polypeptide(L)'
;MRSIEGNFDNTEVNDLLKKHFIELRSVSPAGSTHVLDIDGLKDPSIKFWSLWENNELIGCGALKFLEKNHGEFKSIRVSDEFRKKGIGERIINHLIEEAKKLKISKLSIETGAGEFFLPARNLFSKFGFKTCPPFAHYKDDPNSCYYTLNL
;
A
#
# COMPACT_ATOMS: atom_id res chain seq x y z
N MET A 1 12.26 10.94 -9.73
CA MET A 1 11.30 10.69 -8.63
C MET A 1 12.02 10.83 -7.30
N ARG A 2 11.39 11.50 -6.36
CA ARG A 2 11.92 11.72 -5.02
C ARG A 2 10.95 11.11 -4.01
N SER A 3 11.46 10.43 -2.99
CA SER A 3 10.65 9.90 -1.91
C SER A 3 11.00 10.61 -0.60
N ILE A 4 9.99 10.84 0.23
CA ILE A 4 10.17 11.45 1.55
C ILE A 4 9.52 10.52 2.58
N GLU A 5 10.30 10.05 3.55
CA GLU A 5 9.79 9.19 4.61
C GLU A 5 9.04 10.04 5.65
N GLY A 6 7.88 9.55 6.09
CA GLY A 6 7.00 10.26 7.02
C GLY A 6 6.22 11.35 6.32
N ASN A 7 6.58 12.63 6.57
CA ASN A 7 5.99 13.79 5.88
C ASN A 7 4.48 13.98 6.12
N PHE A 8 3.99 13.55 7.27
CA PHE A 8 2.57 13.65 7.61
C PHE A 8 2.08 15.08 7.84
N ASP A 9 2.99 16.03 8.06
CA ASP A 9 2.65 17.44 8.24
C ASP A 9 2.45 18.18 6.92
N ASN A 10 2.81 17.56 5.80
CA ASN A 10 2.59 18.16 4.49
C ASN A 10 1.10 18.11 4.12
N THR A 11 0.54 19.25 3.71
CA THR A 11 -0.89 19.37 3.41
C THR A 11 -1.34 18.44 2.29
N GLU A 12 -0.57 18.35 1.20
CA GLU A 12 -0.93 17.52 0.05
C GLU A 12 -0.91 16.04 0.42
N VAL A 13 0.08 15.59 1.19
CA VAL A 13 0.17 14.21 1.70
C VAL A 13 -1.02 13.91 2.61
N ASN A 14 -1.33 14.82 3.51
CA ASN A 14 -2.44 14.69 4.44
C ASN A 14 -3.78 14.55 3.69
N ASP A 15 -4.00 15.39 2.69
CA ASP A 15 -5.22 15.36 1.89
C ASP A 15 -5.34 14.07 1.07
N LEU A 16 -4.24 13.60 0.50
CA LEU A 16 -4.21 12.34 -0.26
C LEU A 16 -4.58 11.16 0.65
N LEU A 17 -4.03 11.10 1.85
CA LEU A 17 -4.30 10.02 2.81
C LEU A 17 -5.73 10.05 3.32
N LYS A 18 -6.29 11.24 3.59
CA LYS A 18 -7.69 11.38 3.98
C LYS A 18 -8.63 10.91 2.88
N LYS A 19 -8.36 11.30 1.65
CA LYS A 19 -9.14 10.87 0.49
C LYS A 19 -9.08 9.36 0.31
N HIS A 20 -7.92 8.78 0.43
CA HIS A 20 -7.71 7.34 0.34
C HIS A 20 -8.52 6.60 1.41
N PHE A 21 -8.44 7.03 2.65
CA PHE A 21 -9.16 6.44 3.78
C PHE A 21 -10.68 6.47 3.55
N ILE A 22 -11.21 7.62 3.18
CA ILE A 22 -12.65 7.79 2.93
C ILE A 22 -13.11 6.93 1.76
N GLU A 23 -12.36 6.93 0.67
CA GLU A 23 -12.71 6.18 -0.54
C GLU A 23 -12.73 4.67 -0.28
N LEU A 24 -11.70 4.13 0.39
CA LEU A 24 -11.66 2.69 0.66
C LEU A 24 -12.78 2.26 1.61
N ARG A 25 -13.15 3.08 2.56
CA ARG A 25 -14.28 2.78 3.43
C ARG A 25 -15.62 2.80 2.67
N SER A 26 -15.73 3.63 1.64
CA SER A 26 -16.96 3.74 0.85
C SER A 26 -17.16 2.56 -0.12
N VAL A 27 -16.08 1.91 -0.55
CA VAL A 27 -16.14 0.81 -1.53
C VAL A 27 -15.91 -0.57 -0.93
N SER A 28 -15.67 -0.65 0.37
CA SER A 28 -15.47 -1.92 1.09
C SER A 28 -16.62 -2.17 2.05
N PRO A 29 -17.12 -3.43 2.16
CA PRO A 29 -18.14 -3.75 3.15
C PRO A 29 -17.67 -3.51 4.56
N ALA A 30 -18.59 -3.13 5.46
CA ALA A 30 -18.29 -2.96 6.88
C ALA A 30 -17.69 -4.27 7.44
N GLY A 31 -16.61 -4.14 8.22
CA GLY A 31 -15.88 -5.29 8.76
C GLY A 31 -14.81 -5.85 7.84
N SER A 32 -14.81 -5.47 6.56
CA SER A 32 -13.79 -5.89 5.58
C SER A 32 -12.88 -4.75 5.14
N THR A 33 -12.93 -3.61 5.82
CA THR A 33 -12.07 -2.46 5.52
C THR A 33 -10.86 -2.48 6.43
N HIS A 34 -9.67 -2.55 5.84
CA HIS A 34 -8.40 -2.66 6.58
C HIS A 34 -7.47 -1.48 6.32
N VAL A 35 -7.98 -0.39 5.75
CA VAL A 35 -7.20 0.83 5.51
C VAL A 35 -6.89 1.53 6.84
N LEU A 36 -5.63 2.01 6.96
CA LEU A 36 -5.19 2.77 8.12
C LEU A 36 -5.44 4.27 7.91
N ASP A 37 -5.85 4.96 8.98
CA ASP A 37 -5.85 6.40 8.99
C ASP A 37 -4.42 6.94 9.21
N ILE A 38 -4.27 8.27 9.26
CA ILE A 38 -2.95 8.89 9.41
C ILE A 38 -2.31 8.49 10.74
N ASP A 39 -3.06 8.44 11.81
CA ASP A 39 -2.54 8.05 13.12
C ASP A 39 -2.07 6.59 13.12
N GLY A 40 -2.82 5.71 12.46
CA GLY A 40 -2.40 4.32 12.29
C GLY A 40 -1.09 4.18 11.53
N LEU A 41 -0.88 5.02 10.51
CA LEU A 41 0.36 5.03 9.74
C LEU A 41 1.58 5.53 10.51
N LYS A 42 1.38 6.21 11.63
CA LYS A 42 2.47 6.68 12.51
C LYS A 42 2.96 5.61 13.48
N ASP A 43 2.36 4.42 13.48
CA ASP A 43 2.80 3.31 14.32
C ASP A 43 4.29 3.01 14.05
N PRO A 44 5.10 2.74 15.10
CA PRO A 44 6.54 2.44 14.91
C PRO A 44 6.84 1.24 14.02
N SER A 45 5.89 0.31 13.84
CA SER A 45 6.03 -0.85 12.95
C SER A 45 5.85 -0.49 11.47
N ILE A 46 5.53 0.76 11.14
CA ILE A 46 5.21 1.19 9.79
C ILE A 46 6.17 2.27 9.32
N LYS A 47 6.70 2.09 8.11
CA LYS A 47 7.40 3.13 7.36
C LYS A 47 6.50 3.57 6.22
N PHE A 48 6.33 4.87 6.09
CA PHE A 48 5.51 5.49 5.06
C PHE A 48 6.34 6.45 4.23
N TRP A 49 6.11 6.45 2.92
CA TRP A 49 6.76 7.38 1.99
C TRP A 49 5.75 8.09 1.13
N SER A 50 5.96 9.38 0.93
CA SER A 50 5.33 10.15 -0.16
C SER A 50 6.30 10.22 -1.34
N LEU A 51 5.78 10.13 -2.55
CA LEU A 51 6.56 10.11 -3.78
C LEU A 51 6.24 11.34 -4.63
N TRP A 52 7.30 11.99 -5.10
CA TRP A 52 7.22 13.30 -5.76
C TRP A 52 7.97 13.31 -7.08
N GLU A 53 7.45 14.06 -8.03
CA GLU A 53 8.12 14.32 -9.29
C GLU A 53 7.82 15.77 -9.71
N ASN A 54 8.88 16.55 -10.03
CA ASN A 54 8.75 17.96 -10.39
C ASN A 54 7.94 18.77 -9.36
N ASN A 55 8.18 18.52 -8.08
CA ASN A 55 7.49 19.16 -6.96
C ASN A 55 5.99 18.84 -6.86
N GLU A 56 5.52 17.83 -7.58
CA GLU A 56 4.14 17.37 -7.50
C GLU A 56 4.08 16.02 -6.77
N LEU A 57 3.10 15.85 -5.88
CA LEU A 57 2.84 14.59 -5.19
C LEU A 57 2.20 13.62 -6.18
N ILE A 58 2.92 12.54 -6.51
CA ILE A 58 2.41 11.53 -7.46
C ILE A 58 1.79 10.32 -6.78
N GLY A 59 2.11 10.08 -5.52
CA GLY A 59 1.53 8.95 -4.79
C GLY A 59 2.19 8.70 -3.45
N CYS A 60 1.80 7.61 -2.82
CA CYS A 60 2.36 7.18 -1.54
C CYS A 60 2.30 5.66 -1.40
N GLY A 61 3.00 5.17 -0.39
CA GLY A 61 2.96 3.77 -0.01
C GLY A 61 3.60 3.55 1.35
N ALA A 62 3.25 2.46 1.99
CA ALA A 62 3.76 2.11 3.32
C ALA A 62 4.15 0.64 3.39
N LEU A 63 5.04 0.35 4.33
CA LEU A 63 5.55 -0.97 4.63
C LEU A 63 5.40 -1.21 6.13
N LYS A 64 4.62 -2.22 6.50
CA LYS A 64 4.44 -2.61 7.89
C LYS A 64 5.29 -3.84 8.18
N PHE A 65 6.05 -3.79 9.26
CA PHE A 65 6.80 -4.95 9.74
C PHE A 65 5.86 -5.88 10.50
N LEU A 66 5.71 -7.11 10.03
CA LEU A 66 4.84 -8.12 10.67
C LEU A 66 5.63 -8.95 11.67
N GLU A 67 6.72 -9.53 11.20
CA GLU A 67 7.64 -10.33 11.99
C GLU A 67 8.99 -10.30 11.28
N LYS A 68 9.97 -11.00 11.82
CA LYS A 68 11.31 -11.02 11.25
C LYS A 68 11.27 -11.40 9.76
N ASN A 69 11.82 -10.54 8.90
CA ASN A 69 11.93 -10.74 7.47
C ASN A 69 10.60 -10.75 6.69
N HIS A 70 9.48 -10.41 7.32
CA HIS A 70 8.17 -10.36 6.67
C HIS A 70 7.57 -8.95 6.77
N GLY A 71 7.19 -8.38 5.64
CA GLY A 71 6.56 -7.06 5.58
C GLY A 71 5.24 -7.10 4.83
N GLU A 72 4.39 -6.14 5.12
CA GLU A 72 3.10 -5.97 4.45
C GLU A 72 3.04 -4.59 3.79
N PHE A 73 2.65 -4.54 2.52
CA PHE A 73 2.34 -3.28 1.84
C PHE A 73 1.01 -2.73 2.33
N LYS A 74 0.99 -1.44 2.61
CA LYS A 74 -0.22 -0.73 3.02
C LYS A 74 -0.30 0.62 2.34
N SER A 75 -1.51 1.14 2.21
CA SER A 75 -1.78 2.52 1.78
C SER A 75 -1.10 2.93 0.47
N ILE A 76 -1.01 1.99 -0.48
CA ILE A 76 -0.54 2.31 -1.83
C ILE A 76 -1.63 3.13 -2.52
N ARG A 77 -1.26 4.35 -2.92
CA ARG A 77 -2.19 5.27 -3.58
C ARG A 77 -1.48 6.10 -4.62
N VAL A 78 -2.01 6.13 -5.82
CA VAL A 78 -1.61 7.07 -6.86
C VAL A 78 -2.47 8.32 -6.76
N SER A 79 -1.87 9.51 -6.85
CA SER A 79 -2.63 10.75 -6.90
C SER A 79 -3.54 10.75 -8.14
N ASP A 80 -4.76 11.26 -8.00
CA ASP A 80 -5.79 11.13 -9.05
C ASP A 80 -5.33 11.67 -10.40
N GLU A 81 -4.61 12.80 -10.41
CA GLU A 81 -4.11 13.44 -11.63
C GLU A 81 -3.05 12.61 -12.36
N PHE A 82 -2.45 11.63 -11.67
CA PHE A 82 -1.37 10.80 -12.20
C PHE A 82 -1.79 9.36 -12.48
N ARG A 83 -3.08 9.06 -12.42
CA ARG A 83 -3.59 7.72 -12.73
C ARG A 83 -3.33 7.35 -14.19
N LYS A 84 -3.16 6.04 -14.45
CA LYS A 84 -2.92 5.47 -15.79
C LYS A 84 -1.62 5.97 -16.44
N LYS A 85 -0.63 6.34 -15.63
CA LYS A 85 0.68 6.81 -16.09
C LYS A 85 1.84 5.94 -15.56
N GLY A 86 1.54 4.74 -15.09
CA GLY A 86 2.57 3.83 -14.58
C GLY A 86 3.09 4.16 -13.18
N ILE A 87 2.45 5.05 -12.45
CA ILE A 87 2.90 5.48 -11.12
C ILE A 87 2.79 4.34 -10.11
N GLY A 88 1.74 3.52 -10.18
CA GLY A 88 1.58 2.36 -9.29
C GLY A 88 2.77 1.42 -9.36
N GLU A 89 3.30 1.15 -10.56
CA GLU A 89 4.50 0.34 -10.73
C GLU A 89 5.71 0.98 -10.05
N ARG A 90 5.86 2.29 -10.15
CA ARG A 90 6.97 3.03 -9.53
C ARG A 90 6.89 2.99 -8.02
N ILE A 91 5.68 3.08 -7.45
CA ILE A 91 5.47 2.95 -6.01
C ILE A 91 5.87 1.54 -5.54
N ILE A 92 5.40 0.50 -6.21
CA ILE A 92 5.70 -0.88 -5.84
C ILE A 92 7.20 -1.15 -5.95
N ASN A 93 7.85 -0.71 -7.01
CA ASN A 93 9.30 -0.82 -7.15
C ASN A 93 10.04 -0.14 -6.00
N HIS A 94 9.61 1.06 -5.63
CA HIS A 94 10.21 1.78 -4.49
C HIS A 94 10.08 0.98 -3.20
N LEU A 95 8.87 0.47 -2.91
CA LEU A 95 8.63 -0.31 -1.69
C LEU A 95 9.43 -1.61 -1.67
N ILE A 96 9.57 -2.28 -2.81
CA ILE A 96 10.39 -3.50 -2.91
C ILE A 96 11.86 -3.17 -2.61
N GLU A 97 12.39 -2.09 -3.19
CA GLU A 97 13.79 -1.70 -2.93
C GLU A 97 14.02 -1.32 -1.47
N GLU A 98 13.07 -0.61 -0.85
CA GLU A 98 13.16 -0.29 0.58
C GLU A 98 13.07 -1.56 1.44
N ALA A 99 12.21 -2.50 1.08
CA ALA A 99 12.11 -3.79 1.77
C ALA A 99 13.42 -4.57 1.72
N LYS A 100 14.08 -4.59 0.56
CA LYS A 100 15.38 -5.25 0.41
C LYS A 100 16.45 -4.60 1.29
N LYS A 101 16.48 -3.28 1.37
CA LYS A 101 17.41 -2.55 2.25
C LYS A 101 17.21 -2.92 3.72
N LEU A 102 15.98 -3.21 4.10
CA LEU A 102 15.59 -3.57 5.47
C LEU A 102 15.70 -5.09 5.74
N LYS A 103 16.28 -5.85 4.80
CA LYS A 103 16.46 -7.30 4.93
C LYS A 103 15.15 -8.09 5.03
N ILE A 104 14.08 -7.54 4.46
CA ILE A 104 12.80 -8.25 4.33
C ILE A 104 12.92 -9.22 3.17
N SER A 105 12.54 -10.48 3.39
CA SER A 105 12.61 -11.55 2.38
C SER A 105 11.24 -11.98 1.87
N LYS A 106 10.16 -11.57 2.53
CA LYS A 106 8.80 -11.91 2.15
C LYS A 106 7.90 -10.70 2.29
N LEU A 107 7.15 -10.40 1.24
CA LEU A 107 6.16 -9.32 1.23
C LEU A 107 4.78 -9.90 1.06
N SER A 108 3.81 -9.30 1.72
CA SER A 108 2.41 -9.69 1.61
C SER A 108 1.53 -8.45 1.49
N ILE A 109 0.34 -8.63 0.93
CA ILE A 109 -0.65 -7.56 0.83
C ILE A 109 -2.05 -8.13 0.89
N GLU A 110 -2.94 -7.40 1.56
CA GLU A 110 -4.38 -7.61 1.50
C GLU A 110 -4.99 -6.52 0.63
N THR A 111 -5.89 -6.87 -0.26
CA THR A 111 -6.65 -5.93 -1.09
C THR A 111 -8.08 -6.44 -1.26
N GLY A 112 -8.99 -5.56 -1.69
CA GLY A 112 -10.38 -5.93 -1.90
C GLY A 112 -10.59 -6.89 -3.06
N ALA A 113 -11.64 -7.70 -2.97
CA ALA A 113 -12.03 -8.64 -4.01
C ALA A 113 -12.94 -8.02 -5.08
N GLY A 114 -13.51 -6.83 -4.81
CA GLY A 114 -14.42 -6.15 -5.73
C GLY A 114 -13.74 -5.57 -6.96
N GLU A 115 -14.55 -5.14 -7.92
CA GLU A 115 -14.05 -4.60 -9.19
C GLU A 115 -13.24 -3.32 -9.03
N PHE A 116 -13.56 -2.51 -8.02
CA PHE A 116 -12.79 -1.30 -7.72
C PHE A 116 -11.31 -1.62 -7.53
N PHE A 117 -10.98 -2.77 -6.96
CA PHE A 117 -9.62 -3.18 -6.65
C PHE A 117 -8.95 -4.02 -7.74
N LEU A 118 -9.66 -4.28 -8.86
CA LEU A 118 -9.09 -5.10 -9.95
C LEU A 118 -7.78 -4.55 -10.51
N PRO A 119 -7.64 -3.23 -10.76
CA PRO A 119 -6.37 -2.71 -11.23
C PRO A 119 -5.20 -2.97 -10.27
N ALA A 120 -5.46 -2.88 -8.96
CA ALA A 120 -4.44 -3.18 -7.94
C ALA A 120 -4.06 -4.66 -7.97
N ARG A 121 -5.05 -5.57 -8.03
CA ARG A 121 -4.77 -7.01 -8.11
C ARG A 121 -3.95 -7.36 -9.35
N ASN A 122 -4.30 -6.79 -10.50
CA ASN A 122 -3.54 -7.00 -11.73
C ASN A 122 -2.10 -6.52 -11.60
N LEU A 123 -1.90 -5.38 -10.95
CA LEU A 123 -0.58 -4.81 -10.75
C LEU A 123 0.27 -5.70 -9.85
N PHE A 124 -0.27 -6.21 -8.75
CA PHE A 124 0.46 -7.12 -7.87
C PHE A 124 0.83 -8.42 -8.59
N SER A 125 -0.09 -8.98 -9.37
CA SER A 125 0.18 -10.17 -10.17
C SER A 125 1.30 -9.94 -11.18
N LYS A 126 1.35 -8.76 -11.81
CA LYS A 126 2.40 -8.37 -12.74
C LYS A 126 3.78 -8.36 -12.08
N PHE A 127 3.87 -7.98 -10.80
CA PHE A 127 5.13 -8.00 -10.04
C PHE A 127 5.50 -9.38 -9.51
N GLY A 128 4.70 -10.39 -9.79
CA GLY A 128 4.98 -11.76 -9.37
C GLY A 128 4.38 -12.15 -8.04
N PHE A 129 3.56 -11.28 -7.44
CA PHE A 129 2.80 -11.66 -6.24
C PHE A 129 1.81 -12.77 -6.61
N LYS A 130 1.70 -13.76 -5.74
CA LYS A 130 0.80 -14.90 -5.90
C LYS A 130 -0.22 -14.93 -4.79
N THR A 131 -1.41 -15.43 -5.09
CA THR A 131 -2.44 -15.59 -4.07
C THR A 131 -1.94 -16.50 -2.96
N CYS A 132 -2.34 -16.19 -1.73
CA CYS A 132 -1.96 -16.94 -0.55
C CYS A 132 -3.11 -16.95 0.46
N PRO A 133 -3.04 -17.81 1.49
CA PRO A 133 -3.99 -17.74 2.61
C PRO A 133 -3.85 -16.42 3.38
N PRO A 134 -4.86 -16.03 4.18
CA PRO A 134 -4.73 -14.87 5.05
C PRO A 134 -3.46 -14.95 5.90
N PHE A 135 -2.83 -13.80 6.10
CA PHE A 135 -1.60 -13.70 6.88
C PHE A 135 -1.81 -12.74 8.07
N ALA A 136 -0.85 -12.69 8.99
CA ALA A 136 -0.90 -11.87 10.20
C ALA A 136 -2.22 -12.12 10.97
N HIS A 137 -2.96 -11.08 11.29
CA HIS A 137 -4.22 -11.19 12.02
C HIS A 137 -5.45 -11.32 11.11
N TYR A 138 -5.24 -11.33 9.78
CA TYR A 138 -6.35 -11.43 8.84
C TYR A 138 -7.04 -12.78 8.92
N LYS A 139 -8.34 -12.78 8.68
CA LYS A 139 -9.17 -13.99 8.63
C LYS A 139 -9.72 -14.15 7.21
N ASP A 140 -10.12 -15.38 6.86
CA ASP A 140 -10.81 -15.61 5.60
C ASP A 140 -12.00 -14.67 5.47
N ASP A 141 -12.03 -13.95 4.34
CA ASP A 141 -13.06 -12.97 4.05
C ASP A 141 -13.28 -12.98 2.53
N PRO A 142 -14.52 -13.27 2.05
CA PRO A 142 -14.79 -13.27 0.62
C PRO A 142 -14.63 -11.89 -0.03
N ASN A 143 -14.57 -10.82 0.77
CA ASN A 143 -14.37 -9.46 0.29
C ASN A 143 -12.89 -9.05 0.21
N SER A 144 -11.97 -9.95 0.57
CA SER A 144 -10.53 -9.69 0.57
C SER A 144 -9.78 -10.72 -0.26
N CYS A 145 -8.68 -10.27 -0.85
CA CYS A 145 -7.70 -11.11 -1.52
C CYS A 145 -6.34 -10.91 -0.86
N TYR A 146 -5.58 -11.99 -0.77
CA TYR A 146 -4.27 -12.00 -0.11
C TYR A 146 -3.21 -12.46 -1.09
N TYR A 147 -2.08 -11.76 -1.12
CA TYR A 147 -0.98 -12.03 -2.05
C TYR A 147 0.34 -12.02 -1.30
N THR A 148 1.30 -12.79 -1.80
CA THR A 148 2.65 -12.84 -1.24
C THR A 148 3.69 -12.89 -2.35
N LEU A 149 4.86 -12.33 -2.06
CA LEU A 149 6.03 -12.33 -2.93
C LEU A 149 7.27 -12.63 -2.09
N ASN A 150 8.05 -13.62 -2.51
CA ASN A 150 9.36 -13.88 -1.93
C ASN A 150 10.41 -13.06 -2.67
N LEU A 151 11.23 -12.35 -1.92
CA LEU A 151 12.31 -11.53 -2.49
C LEU A 151 13.63 -12.29 -2.62
#